data_ed48c90db493d09ce355b17205059195
#
_entry.id   ed48c90db493d09ce355b17205059195
#
_cell.length_a   1.000
_cell.length_b   1.000
_cell.length_c   1.000
_cell.angle_alpha   90.00
_cell.angle_beta   90.00
_cell.angle_gamma   90.00
#
_symmetry.space_group_name_H-M   'P 1'
#
loop_
_entity.id
_entity.type
_entity.pdbx_description
1 polymer ?
#
loop_
_entity_poly.entity_id
_entity_poly.type
_entity_poly.pdbx_seq_one_letter_code
_entity_poly.pdbx_strand_id
1 'polypeptide(L)'
;IEMCYASGIRLVTPDKLNPLYASSYGTGMLMKRSLDEGAKKIILGMGGSATVDGGMGILRALGIKFLTADEKEIIYPKELISLVTIDTSDIDKRLLECEVVVLCDVQNFLLGKEGAAAIFGPQKGATPEMVIALDQGLKNFSEVVSRSIGIDMATVSSGGTAGGAAAGLFAFIDAKLVNGIEYFLDLVDFDTAIKN
;
A
#
# COMPACT_ATOMS: atom_id res chain seq x y z
N ILE A 1 1.55 13.75 -0.92
CA ILE A 1 2.06 12.99 0.24
C ILE A 1 3.16 12.06 -0.25
N GLU A 2 4.27 12.00 0.49
CA GLU A 2 5.33 11.03 0.24
C GLU A 2 5.31 9.96 1.33
N MET A 3 5.14 8.70 0.94
CA MET A 3 5.10 7.55 1.86
C MET A 3 6.37 7.45 2.72
N CYS A 4 7.53 7.83 2.16
CA CYS A 4 8.80 7.76 2.87
C CYS A 4 8.90 8.67 4.11
N TYR A 5 8.04 9.67 4.24
CA TYR A 5 8.06 10.56 5.42
C TYR A 5 7.35 9.98 6.66
N ALA A 6 6.50 8.96 6.48
CA ALA A 6 5.77 8.35 7.59
C ALA A 6 5.95 6.83 7.69
N SER A 7 6.30 6.17 6.59
CA SER A 7 6.49 4.71 6.51
C SER A 7 7.75 4.35 5.73
N GLY A 8 8.75 5.23 5.77
CA GLY A 8 9.96 5.15 4.97
C GLY A 8 11.08 4.34 5.59
N ILE A 9 11.90 3.72 4.74
CA ILE A 9 13.06 2.92 5.14
C ILE A 9 14.11 3.77 5.88
N ARG A 10 14.23 5.07 5.55
CA ARG A 10 15.18 6.00 6.19
C ARG A 10 14.80 6.38 7.62
N LEU A 11 13.58 6.08 8.05
CA LEU A 11 13.12 6.32 9.42
C LEU A 11 13.55 5.22 10.39
N VAL A 12 14.12 4.14 9.87
CA VAL A 12 14.53 2.96 10.63
C VAL A 12 16.04 2.74 10.42
N THR A 13 16.77 2.49 11.49
CA THR A 13 18.20 2.15 11.38
C THR A 13 18.36 0.77 10.71
N PRO A 14 19.44 0.54 9.94
CA PRO A 14 19.62 -0.71 9.18
C PRO A 14 19.51 -1.99 10.02
N ASP A 15 19.97 -1.95 11.26
CA ASP A 15 19.90 -3.07 12.21
C ASP A 15 18.49 -3.39 12.73
N LYS A 16 17.55 -2.45 12.56
CA LYS A 16 16.13 -2.58 12.97
C LYS A 16 15.17 -2.78 11.82
N LEU A 17 15.66 -2.87 10.58
CA LEU A 17 14.81 -3.14 9.44
C LEU A 17 14.17 -4.52 9.57
N ASN A 18 12.85 -4.57 9.58
CA ASN A 18 12.10 -5.82 9.67
C ASN A 18 10.70 -5.65 9.04
N PRO A 19 10.50 -6.07 7.78
CA PRO A 19 9.23 -5.90 7.10
C PRO A 19 8.09 -6.77 7.64
N LEU A 20 8.37 -7.76 8.50
CA LEU A 20 7.33 -8.51 9.20
C LEU A 20 6.55 -7.65 10.21
N TYR A 21 7.13 -6.53 10.64
CA TYR A 21 6.56 -5.64 11.66
C TYR A 21 6.39 -4.20 11.16
N ALA A 22 6.99 -3.84 10.02
CA ALA A 22 6.88 -2.51 9.45
C ALA A 22 5.46 -2.27 8.92
N SER A 23 4.84 -1.17 9.31
CA SER A 23 3.45 -0.83 8.96
C SER A 23 3.37 0.45 8.15
N SER A 24 2.52 0.46 7.15
CA SER A 24 2.16 1.65 6.38
C SER A 24 1.16 2.59 7.10
N TYR A 25 0.81 2.32 8.35
CA TYR A 25 -0.20 3.06 9.13
C TYR A 25 0.07 4.57 9.19
N GLY A 26 1.33 4.97 9.36
CA GLY A 26 1.71 6.38 9.38
C GLY A 26 1.34 7.13 8.09
N THR A 27 1.49 6.49 6.94
CA THR A 27 1.06 7.06 5.65
C THR A 27 -0.46 7.26 5.61
N GLY A 28 -1.22 6.30 6.12
CA GLY A 28 -2.68 6.43 6.25
C GLY A 28 -3.09 7.59 7.18
N MET A 29 -2.33 7.82 8.26
CA MET A 29 -2.57 8.98 9.12
C MET A 29 -2.32 10.32 8.41
N LEU A 30 -1.31 10.41 7.53
CA LEU A 30 -1.11 11.59 6.67
C LEU A 30 -2.28 11.77 5.70
N MET A 31 -2.79 10.70 5.10
CA MET A 31 -3.97 10.76 4.24
C MET A 31 -5.19 11.25 5.03
N LYS A 32 -5.44 10.68 6.21
CA LYS A 32 -6.54 11.11 7.09
C LYS A 32 -6.43 12.59 7.47
N ARG A 33 -5.23 13.05 7.81
CA ARG A 33 -4.98 14.47 8.09
C ARG A 33 -5.29 15.36 6.90
N SER A 34 -4.91 14.95 5.68
CA SER A 34 -5.25 15.70 4.46
C SER A 34 -6.76 15.78 4.25
N LEU A 35 -7.50 14.71 4.53
CA LEU A 35 -8.96 14.71 4.49
C LEU A 35 -9.56 15.64 5.56
N ASP A 36 -8.96 15.72 6.76
CA ASP A 36 -9.37 16.66 7.82
C ASP A 36 -9.19 18.11 7.40
N GLU A 37 -8.22 18.39 6.54
CA GLU A 37 -7.97 19.72 5.95
C GLU A 37 -8.78 19.98 4.66
N GLY A 38 -9.66 19.05 4.29
CA GLY A 38 -10.60 19.21 3.18
C GLY A 38 -10.04 18.86 1.80
N ALA A 39 -8.95 18.08 1.72
CA ALA A 39 -8.40 17.63 0.45
C ALA A 39 -9.45 16.89 -0.39
N LYS A 40 -9.56 17.26 -1.66
CA LYS A 40 -10.40 16.59 -2.67
C LYS A 40 -9.58 15.76 -3.64
N LYS A 41 -8.25 15.88 -3.58
CA LYS A 41 -7.31 15.08 -4.34
C LYS A 41 -6.06 14.84 -3.51
N ILE A 42 -5.64 13.59 -3.43
CA ILE A 42 -4.40 13.16 -2.78
C ILE A 42 -3.52 12.49 -3.84
N ILE A 43 -2.33 13.02 -4.05
CA ILE A 43 -1.28 12.40 -4.86
C ILE A 43 -0.31 11.76 -3.90
N LEU A 44 -0.08 10.44 -4.04
CA LEU A 44 0.73 9.65 -3.13
C LEU A 44 1.96 9.10 -3.84
N GLY A 45 3.13 9.61 -3.48
CA GLY A 45 4.43 9.07 -3.87
C GLY A 45 4.77 7.84 -3.02
N MET A 46 5.13 6.73 -3.68
CA MET A 46 5.30 5.42 -3.04
C MET A 46 6.76 5.03 -2.79
N GLY A 47 7.69 5.88 -3.22
CA GLY A 47 9.13 5.62 -3.13
C GLY A 47 9.64 5.50 -1.70
N GLY A 48 10.71 4.71 -1.51
CA GLY A 48 11.43 4.61 -0.23
C GLY A 48 10.67 3.98 0.93
N SER A 49 9.63 3.18 0.70
CA SER A 49 8.85 2.50 1.75
C SER A 49 9.64 1.43 2.50
N ALA A 50 9.37 1.24 3.79
CA ALA A 50 9.91 0.17 4.63
C ALA A 50 9.02 -1.08 4.71
N THR A 51 7.82 -1.02 4.13
CA THR A 51 6.71 -1.94 4.40
C THR A 51 6.51 -2.98 3.31
N VAL A 52 6.00 -4.15 3.69
CA VAL A 52 5.45 -5.21 2.81
C VAL A 52 4.16 -5.69 3.46
N ASP A 53 3.15 -4.82 3.49
CA ASP A 53 1.89 -5.05 4.20
C ASP A 53 0.64 -4.96 3.31
N GLY A 54 0.84 -4.89 1.97
CA GLY A 54 -0.29 -4.77 1.05
C GLY A 54 -1.11 -3.49 1.22
N GLY A 55 -0.56 -2.47 1.91
CA GLY A 55 -1.29 -1.25 2.27
C GLY A 55 -2.24 -1.43 3.45
N MET A 56 -2.22 -2.58 4.13
CA MET A 56 -3.07 -2.84 5.29
C MET A 56 -2.98 -1.72 6.34
N GLY A 57 -1.78 -1.24 6.63
CA GLY A 57 -1.60 -0.16 7.60
C GLY A 57 -2.31 1.13 7.20
N ILE A 58 -2.19 1.55 5.94
CA ILE A 58 -2.90 2.73 5.40
C ILE A 58 -4.41 2.53 5.58
N LEU A 59 -4.93 1.40 5.13
CA LEU A 59 -6.35 1.09 5.16
C LEU A 59 -6.91 1.04 6.59
N ARG A 60 -6.11 0.52 7.56
CA ARG A 60 -6.46 0.55 8.98
C ARG A 60 -6.58 1.98 9.53
N ALA A 61 -5.65 2.86 9.19
CA ALA A 61 -5.72 4.26 9.58
C ALA A 61 -6.96 4.97 9.02
N LEU A 62 -7.44 4.49 7.86
CA LEU A 62 -8.64 4.99 7.18
C LEU A 62 -9.95 4.29 7.65
N GLY A 63 -9.87 3.42 8.67
CA GLY A 63 -11.03 2.84 9.34
C GLY A 63 -11.39 1.41 8.95
N ILE A 64 -10.60 0.74 8.11
CA ILE A 64 -10.83 -0.69 7.78
C ILE A 64 -10.21 -1.57 8.86
N LYS A 65 -10.92 -2.62 9.28
CA LYS A 65 -10.42 -3.61 10.24
C LYS A 65 -10.12 -4.93 9.53
N PHE A 66 -9.01 -5.52 9.86
CA PHE A 66 -8.55 -6.82 9.37
C PHE A 66 -8.55 -7.78 10.55
N LEU A 67 -9.32 -8.85 10.46
CA LEU A 67 -9.64 -9.69 11.62
C LEU A 67 -9.26 -11.15 11.37
N THR A 68 -8.75 -11.78 12.42
CA THR A 68 -8.56 -13.25 12.50
C THR A 68 -9.90 -13.95 12.72
N ALA A 69 -9.90 -15.30 12.71
CA ALA A 69 -11.08 -16.11 13.04
C ALA A 69 -11.61 -15.86 14.47
N ASP A 70 -10.74 -15.46 15.39
CA ASP A 70 -11.11 -15.12 16.79
C ASP A 70 -11.45 -13.62 16.94
N GLU A 71 -11.76 -12.92 15.85
CA GLU A 71 -12.10 -11.49 15.80
C GLU A 71 -11.00 -10.55 16.36
N LYS A 72 -9.76 -11.00 16.44
CA LYS A 72 -8.62 -10.16 16.82
C LYS A 72 -8.14 -9.34 15.64
N GLU A 73 -7.88 -8.06 15.88
CA GLU A 73 -7.36 -7.18 14.86
C GLU A 73 -5.91 -7.51 14.49
N ILE A 74 -5.65 -7.64 13.18
CA ILE A 74 -4.33 -7.81 12.61
C ILE A 74 -3.64 -6.45 12.53
N ILE A 75 -2.44 -6.36 13.10
CA ILE A 75 -1.66 -5.12 13.18
C ILE A 75 -0.41 -5.18 12.32
N TYR A 76 0.23 -6.35 12.26
CA TYR A 76 1.51 -6.53 11.58
C TYR A 76 1.41 -7.39 10.33
N PRO A 77 2.27 -7.15 9.32
CA PRO A 77 2.27 -7.92 8.06
C PRO A 77 2.39 -9.43 8.26
N LYS A 78 3.20 -9.86 9.23
CA LYS A 78 3.37 -11.30 9.55
C LYS A 78 2.06 -12.01 9.93
N GLU A 79 1.04 -11.26 10.35
CA GLU A 79 -0.24 -11.79 10.79
C GLU A 79 -1.23 -11.95 9.63
N LEU A 80 -0.92 -11.40 8.44
CA LEU A 80 -1.79 -11.46 7.26
C LEU A 80 -2.13 -12.90 6.84
N ILE A 81 -1.28 -13.86 7.15
CA ILE A 81 -1.56 -15.29 6.91
C ILE A 81 -2.79 -15.78 7.70
N SER A 82 -3.14 -15.13 8.80
CA SER A 82 -4.27 -15.48 9.67
C SER A 82 -5.51 -14.61 9.41
N LEU A 83 -5.49 -13.77 8.38
CA LEU A 83 -6.63 -12.93 8.00
C LEU A 83 -7.79 -13.79 7.51
N VAL A 84 -8.97 -13.55 8.06
CA VAL A 84 -10.23 -14.24 7.71
C VAL A 84 -11.31 -13.26 7.27
N THR A 85 -11.43 -12.11 7.96
CA THR A 85 -12.52 -11.15 7.73
C THR A 85 -11.97 -9.73 7.58
N ILE A 86 -12.58 -8.96 6.68
CA ILE A 86 -12.30 -7.54 6.48
C ILE A 86 -13.60 -6.78 6.75
N ASP A 87 -13.56 -5.87 7.72
CA ASP A 87 -14.67 -5.01 8.07
C ASP A 87 -14.41 -3.58 7.57
N THR A 88 -15.22 -3.14 6.62
CA THR A 88 -15.14 -1.82 5.99
C THR A 88 -16.19 -0.83 6.50
N SER A 89 -16.96 -1.20 7.55
CA SER A 89 -18.09 -0.41 8.05
C SER A 89 -17.70 0.99 8.52
N ASP A 90 -16.48 1.13 9.07
CA ASP A 90 -15.96 2.36 9.65
C ASP A 90 -14.99 3.12 8.68
N ILE A 91 -14.96 2.74 7.39
CA ILE A 91 -14.12 3.44 6.41
C ILE A 91 -14.45 4.92 6.36
N ASP A 92 -13.42 5.77 6.27
CA ASP A 92 -13.60 7.22 6.16
C ASP A 92 -14.35 7.59 4.87
N LYS A 93 -15.62 7.98 5.01
CA LYS A 93 -16.53 8.23 3.89
C LYS A 93 -16.08 9.41 3.01
N ARG A 94 -15.19 10.27 3.50
CA ARG A 94 -14.64 11.39 2.71
C ARG A 94 -13.78 10.90 1.54
N LEU A 95 -13.30 9.65 1.60
CA LEU A 95 -12.60 8.99 0.49
C LEU A 95 -13.49 8.83 -0.75
N LEU A 96 -14.82 8.74 -0.59
CA LEU A 96 -15.76 8.67 -1.71
C LEU A 96 -15.79 9.94 -2.56
N GLU A 97 -15.36 11.07 -1.98
CA GLU A 97 -15.32 12.39 -2.61
C GLU A 97 -13.88 12.89 -2.85
N CYS A 98 -12.89 12.07 -2.56
CA CYS A 98 -11.48 12.42 -2.70
C CYS A 98 -10.82 11.53 -3.76
N GLU A 99 -10.33 12.14 -4.83
CA GLU A 99 -9.52 11.41 -5.81
C GLU A 99 -8.17 11.02 -5.20
N VAL A 100 -7.83 9.73 -5.21
CA VAL A 100 -6.51 9.25 -4.78
C VAL A 100 -5.73 8.78 -5.99
N VAL A 101 -4.57 9.39 -6.22
CA VAL A 101 -3.64 9.05 -7.30
C VAL A 101 -2.36 8.49 -6.68
N VAL A 102 -1.99 7.28 -7.06
CA VAL A 102 -0.80 6.58 -6.58
C VAL A 102 0.24 6.57 -7.70
N LEU A 103 1.40 7.17 -7.44
CA LEU A 103 2.49 7.24 -8.39
C LEU A 103 3.29 5.92 -8.33
N CYS A 104 3.27 5.16 -9.42
CA CYS A 104 3.90 3.85 -9.55
C CYS A 104 4.99 3.91 -10.62
N ASP A 105 6.25 3.68 -10.22
CA ASP A 105 7.40 3.66 -11.14
C ASP A 105 7.82 2.23 -11.53
N VAL A 106 7.15 1.21 -10.97
CA VAL A 106 7.41 -0.20 -11.23
C VAL A 106 6.14 -0.92 -11.68
N GLN A 107 6.31 -1.97 -12.48
CA GLN A 107 5.18 -2.75 -13.04
C GLN A 107 4.97 -4.08 -12.33
N ASN A 108 5.70 -4.36 -11.25
CA ASN A 108 5.61 -5.61 -10.51
C ASN A 108 4.19 -5.87 -10.01
N PHE A 109 3.76 -7.11 -10.14
CA PHE A 109 2.54 -7.60 -9.51
C PHE A 109 2.72 -7.80 -8.00
N LEU A 110 1.63 -8.06 -7.30
CA LEU A 110 1.66 -8.25 -5.85
C LEU A 110 2.44 -9.49 -5.42
N LEU A 111 2.28 -10.62 -6.12
CA LEU A 111 2.69 -11.95 -5.68
C LEU A 111 3.76 -12.59 -6.57
N GLY A 112 4.44 -13.60 -6.01
CA GLY A 112 5.32 -14.50 -6.72
C GLY A 112 6.77 -14.03 -6.81
N LYS A 113 7.55 -14.66 -7.70
CA LYS A 113 9.01 -14.44 -7.80
C LYS A 113 9.40 -13.03 -8.18
N GLU A 114 8.54 -12.30 -8.87
CA GLU A 114 8.69 -10.89 -9.26
C GLU A 114 7.73 -9.98 -8.48
N GLY A 115 7.13 -10.50 -7.42
CA GLY A 115 6.16 -9.81 -6.59
C GLY A 115 6.79 -8.88 -5.55
N ALA A 116 5.91 -8.21 -4.82
CA ALA A 116 6.26 -7.19 -3.82
C ALA A 116 7.25 -7.70 -2.76
N ALA A 117 7.01 -8.88 -2.20
CA ALA A 117 7.85 -9.45 -1.16
C ALA A 117 9.22 -9.90 -1.71
N ALA A 118 9.23 -10.58 -2.86
CA ALA A 118 10.44 -11.15 -3.43
C ALA A 118 11.44 -10.08 -3.91
N ILE A 119 10.94 -9.06 -4.63
CA ILE A 119 11.79 -8.02 -5.23
C ILE A 119 12.18 -6.95 -4.22
N PHE A 120 11.24 -6.50 -3.39
CA PHE A 120 11.46 -5.33 -2.53
C PHE A 120 11.67 -5.68 -1.05
N GLY A 121 11.38 -6.92 -0.62
CA GLY A 121 11.58 -7.37 0.76
C GLY A 121 13.03 -7.34 1.22
N PRO A 122 14.00 -7.86 0.44
CA PRO A 122 15.41 -7.92 0.87
C PRO A 122 15.99 -6.55 1.24
N GLN A 123 15.76 -5.51 0.45
CA GLN A 123 16.24 -4.15 0.77
C GLN A 123 15.60 -3.56 2.03
N LYS A 124 14.46 -4.11 2.48
CA LYS A 124 13.74 -3.73 3.71
C LYS A 124 14.11 -4.59 4.90
N GLY A 125 15.15 -5.45 4.76
CA GLY A 125 15.66 -6.30 5.82
C GLY A 125 15.03 -7.70 5.88
N ALA A 126 14.30 -8.14 4.84
CA ALA A 126 13.77 -9.49 4.81
C ALA A 126 14.85 -10.54 4.54
N THR A 127 14.88 -11.60 5.36
CA THR A 127 15.57 -12.86 5.01
C THR A 127 14.78 -13.64 3.97
N PRO A 128 15.37 -14.67 3.32
CA PRO A 128 14.63 -15.53 2.39
C PRO A 128 13.36 -16.14 3.02
N GLU A 129 13.41 -16.55 4.27
CA GLU A 129 12.27 -17.12 5.01
C GLU A 129 11.19 -16.07 5.26
N MET A 130 11.59 -14.82 5.58
CA MET A 130 10.67 -13.71 5.72
C MET A 130 9.98 -13.35 4.40
N VAL A 131 10.71 -13.42 3.27
CA VAL A 131 10.13 -13.19 1.94
C VAL A 131 9.02 -14.19 1.66
N ILE A 132 9.26 -15.48 1.95
CA ILE A 132 8.24 -16.54 1.77
C ILE A 132 7.02 -16.25 2.66
N ALA A 133 7.23 -15.94 3.92
CA ALA A 133 6.14 -15.66 4.86
C ALA A 133 5.32 -14.42 4.46
N LEU A 134 5.98 -13.36 3.99
CA LEU A 134 5.32 -12.14 3.52
C LEU A 134 4.51 -12.40 2.24
N ASP A 135 5.07 -13.15 1.26
CA ASP A 135 4.35 -13.47 0.02
C ASP A 135 3.11 -14.34 0.31
N GLN A 136 3.22 -15.31 1.22
CA GLN A 136 2.07 -16.11 1.68
C GLN A 136 1.01 -15.24 2.39
N GLY A 137 1.44 -14.29 3.23
CA GLY A 137 0.53 -13.35 3.88
C GLY A 137 -0.20 -12.45 2.88
N LEU A 138 0.52 -11.90 1.91
CA LEU A 138 -0.06 -11.10 0.82
C LEU A 138 -1.01 -11.91 -0.06
N LYS A 139 -0.68 -13.19 -0.31
CA LYS A 139 -1.54 -14.11 -1.05
C LYS A 139 -2.86 -14.33 -0.30
N ASN A 140 -2.81 -14.68 0.99
CA ASN A 140 -4.01 -14.82 1.80
C ASN A 140 -4.82 -13.52 1.83
N PHE A 141 -4.16 -12.37 1.95
CA PHE A 141 -4.82 -11.07 1.90
C PHE A 141 -5.57 -10.88 0.58
N SER A 142 -4.92 -11.11 -0.57
CA SER A 142 -5.56 -11.01 -1.89
C SER A 142 -6.76 -11.96 -2.02
N GLU A 143 -6.64 -13.19 -1.53
CA GLU A 143 -7.73 -14.17 -1.57
C GLU A 143 -8.93 -13.74 -0.70
N VAL A 144 -8.67 -13.19 0.50
CA VAL A 144 -9.75 -12.67 1.37
C VAL A 144 -10.40 -11.45 0.73
N VAL A 145 -9.63 -10.52 0.15
CA VAL A 145 -10.16 -9.36 -0.59
C VAL A 145 -11.03 -9.81 -1.76
N SER A 146 -10.57 -10.78 -2.55
CA SER A 146 -11.34 -11.30 -3.67
C SER A 146 -12.69 -11.89 -3.24
N ARG A 147 -12.72 -12.64 -2.11
CA ARG A 147 -13.97 -13.17 -1.56
C ARG A 147 -14.89 -12.09 -0.98
N SER A 148 -14.33 -11.03 -0.40
CA SER A 148 -15.09 -10.00 0.33
C SER A 148 -15.67 -8.92 -0.58
N ILE A 149 -14.91 -8.48 -1.58
CA ILE A 149 -15.28 -7.35 -2.45
C ILE A 149 -15.12 -7.63 -3.95
N GLY A 150 -14.76 -8.87 -4.32
CA GLY A 150 -14.70 -9.30 -5.73
C GLY A 150 -13.50 -8.79 -6.53
N ILE A 151 -12.49 -8.20 -5.89
CA ILE A 151 -11.29 -7.65 -6.55
C ILE A 151 -10.10 -8.58 -6.29
N ASP A 152 -9.46 -9.05 -7.36
CA ASP A 152 -8.22 -9.84 -7.28
C ASP A 152 -7.00 -8.91 -7.30
N MET A 153 -6.44 -8.64 -6.13
CA MET A 153 -5.25 -7.79 -5.98
C MET A 153 -4.03 -8.35 -6.71
N ALA A 154 -3.96 -9.66 -6.93
CA ALA A 154 -2.81 -10.30 -7.58
C ALA A 154 -2.71 -9.96 -9.07
N THR A 155 -3.81 -9.57 -9.72
CA THR A 155 -3.87 -9.22 -11.15
C THR A 155 -3.64 -7.73 -11.41
N VAL A 156 -3.53 -6.91 -10.36
CA VAL A 156 -3.37 -5.46 -10.49
C VAL A 156 -1.96 -5.12 -10.99
N SER A 157 -1.85 -4.56 -12.18
CA SER A 157 -0.58 -4.05 -12.71
C SER A 157 -0.04 -2.96 -11.78
N SER A 158 1.28 -2.95 -11.56
CA SER A 158 1.94 -2.09 -10.55
C SER A 158 1.48 -2.33 -9.10
N GLY A 159 0.66 -3.35 -8.86
CA GLY A 159 0.12 -3.66 -7.53
C GLY A 159 1.18 -4.00 -6.49
N GLY A 160 2.38 -4.45 -6.92
CA GLY A 160 3.52 -4.71 -6.04
C GLY A 160 4.22 -3.47 -5.48
N THR A 161 3.90 -2.27 -6.00
CA THR A 161 4.51 -1.01 -5.57
C THR A 161 4.37 -0.81 -4.06
N ALA A 162 5.48 -0.37 -3.43
CA ALA A 162 5.56 -0.12 -2.00
C ALA A 162 5.13 -1.31 -1.11
N GLY A 163 5.55 -2.53 -1.50
CA GLY A 163 5.22 -3.72 -0.72
C GLY A 163 3.75 -4.12 -0.80
N GLY A 164 3.12 -3.87 -1.95
CA GLY A 164 1.73 -4.20 -2.22
C GLY A 164 0.73 -3.10 -1.86
N ALA A 165 1.19 -1.96 -1.35
CA ALA A 165 0.28 -0.89 -0.92
C ALA A 165 -0.56 -0.32 -2.08
N ALA A 166 0.00 -0.27 -3.30
CA ALA A 166 -0.75 0.14 -4.49
C ALA A 166 -1.95 -0.77 -4.75
N ALA A 167 -1.79 -2.10 -4.66
CA ALA A 167 -2.89 -3.04 -4.86
C ALA A 167 -3.99 -2.89 -3.80
N GLY A 168 -3.61 -2.68 -2.52
CA GLY A 168 -4.58 -2.45 -1.45
C GLY A 168 -5.38 -1.16 -1.65
N LEU A 169 -4.71 -0.06 -1.98
CA LEU A 169 -5.38 1.22 -2.24
C LEU A 169 -6.29 1.15 -3.48
N PHE A 170 -5.84 0.47 -4.54
CA PHE A 170 -6.70 0.21 -5.70
C PHE A 170 -7.96 -0.52 -5.30
N ALA A 171 -7.84 -1.62 -4.51
CA ALA A 171 -8.96 -2.49 -4.18
C ALA A 171 -10.01 -1.85 -3.27
N PHE A 172 -9.60 -1.03 -2.30
CA PHE A 172 -10.50 -0.53 -1.26
C PHE A 172 -10.98 0.91 -1.44
N ILE A 173 -10.21 1.75 -2.12
CA ILE A 173 -10.52 3.17 -2.26
C ILE A 173 -10.46 3.65 -3.71
N ASP A 174 -10.48 2.72 -4.67
CA ASP A 174 -10.47 3.01 -6.12
C ASP A 174 -9.32 3.97 -6.54
N ALA A 175 -8.15 3.79 -5.92
CA ALA A 175 -6.99 4.63 -6.20
C ALA A 175 -6.51 4.43 -7.64
N LYS A 176 -6.25 5.53 -8.34
CA LYS A 176 -5.70 5.51 -9.70
C LYS A 176 -4.20 5.24 -9.64
N LEU A 177 -3.77 4.10 -10.20
CA LEU A 177 -2.36 3.76 -10.32
C LEU A 177 -1.83 4.34 -11.63
N VAL A 178 -0.85 5.24 -11.55
CA VAL A 178 -0.31 5.96 -12.72
C VAL A 178 1.21 5.91 -12.73
N ASN A 179 1.81 6.03 -13.93
CA ASN A 179 3.24 6.23 -14.03
C ASN A 179 3.61 7.60 -13.46
N GLY A 180 4.53 7.62 -12.48
CA GLY A 180 4.84 8.83 -11.72
C GLY A 180 5.44 9.94 -12.58
N ILE A 181 6.38 9.61 -13.49
CA ILE A 181 7.02 10.63 -14.34
C ILE A 181 6.07 11.19 -15.39
N GLU A 182 5.29 10.34 -16.04
CA GLU A 182 4.30 10.78 -17.04
C GLU A 182 3.27 11.69 -16.39
N TYR A 183 2.72 11.28 -15.25
CA TYR A 183 1.75 12.08 -14.51
C TYR A 183 2.32 13.44 -14.08
N PHE A 184 3.59 13.48 -13.64
CA PHE A 184 4.24 14.74 -13.25
C PHE A 184 4.45 15.66 -14.44
N LEU A 185 4.91 15.13 -15.58
CA LEU A 185 5.11 15.91 -16.80
C LEU A 185 3.80 16.54 -17.30
N ASP A 186 2.72 15.76 -17.26
CA ASP A 186 1.37 16.27 -17.60
C ASP A 186 0.92 17.36 -16.62
N LEU A 187 1.15 17.14 -15.32
CA LEU A 187 0.73 18.10 -14.27
C LEU A 187 1.40 19.47 -14.42
N VAL A 188 2.64 19.52 -14.89
CA VAL A 188 3.40 20.77 -15.08
C VAL A 188 3.33 21.31 -16.51
N ASP A 189 2.53 20.69 -17.37
CA ASP A 189 2.43 21.03 -18.80
C ASP A 189 3.82 21.16 -19.48
N PHE A 190 4.66 20.15 -19.22
CA PHE A 190 6.08 20.16 -19.62
C PHE A 190 6.25 20.37 -21.11
N ASP A 191 5.42 19.73 -21.94
CA ASP A 191 5.49 19.82 -23.39
C ASP A 191 5.27 21.23 -23.93
N THR A 192 4.45 22.03 -23.24
CA THR A 192 4.26 23.43 -23.55
C THR A 192 5.43 24.27 -23.04
N ALA A 193 5.93 23.97 -21.83
CA ALA A 193 7.01 24.70 -21.20
C ALA A 193 8.33 24.64 -22.01
N ILE A 194 8.64 23.48 -22.63
CA ILE A 194 9.89 23.32 -23.43
C ILE A 194 9.81 23.90 -24.85
N LYS A 195 8.62 24.28 -25.32
CA LYS A 195 8.44 24.88 -26.67
C LYS A 195 8.54 26.41 -26.65
N ASN A 196 8.57 27.01 -25.47
CA ASN A 196 8.74 28.45 -25.25
C ASN A 196 10.16 28.78 -24.80
#